data_529cbe354d59ea1569f5a9f5c540fad7
#
_entry.id   529cbe354d59ea1569f5a9f5c540fad7
#
_cell.length_a   1.000
_cell.length_b   1.000
_cell.length_c   1.000
_cell.angle_alpha   90.00
_cell.angle_beta   90.00
_cell.angle_gamma   90.00
#
_symmetry.space_group_name_H-M   'P 1'
#
loop_
_entity.id
_entity.type
_entity.pdbx_description
1 polymer ?
#
loop_
_entity_poly.entity_id
_entity_poly.type
_entity_poly.pdbx_seq_one_letter_code
_entity_poly.pdbx_strand_id
1 'polypeptide(L)'
;MSKVNIGVFICHCGSNIGGVVNIKKVLDYAQTLPLVKYAEDNLYTCSDAGLSSIKEKIAQHDLNRVVVASCTPRTHEELFRRACEAAGLNRYLFEFVNIREHCSWIHMNVPDAATGKAMELLRLGVKKAAHLVPLETATAKVKPAVLIIGAGVAGMTAALNLGRQGFQVHLVEKENKPGGIAAGLWKLIPGDR
;
A
#
# COMPACT_ATOMS: atom_id res chain seq x y z
N MET A 1 -29.03 6.47 1.28
CA MET A 1 -27.58 6.34 1.47
C MET A 1 -27.28 6.30 2.96
N SER A 2 -26.55 5.31 3.45
CA SER A 2 -26.14 5.27 4.87
C SER A 2 -25.29 6.49 5.21
N LYS A 3 -25.44 7.00 6.44
CA LYS A 3 -24.62 8.13 6.92
C LYS A 3 -23.15 7.73 6.88
N VAL A 4 -22.30 8.60 6.32
CA VAL A 4 -20.85 8.37 6.27
C VAL A 4 -20.25 8.60 7.66
N ASN A 5 -19.56 7.56 8.19
CA ASN A 5 -18.85 7.58 9.46
C ASN A 5 -17.39 7.20 9.20
N ILE A 6 -16.48 8.15 9.33
CA ILE A 6 -15.05 7.96 9.02
C ILE A 6 -14.26 7.74 10.31
N GLY A 7 -13.44 6.69 10.33
CA GLY A 7 -12.39 6.50 11.33
C GLY A 7 -11.04 6.95 10.77
N VAL A 8 -10.29 7.71 11.56
CA VAL A 8 -8.96 8.21 11.20
C VAL A 8 -7.93 7.59 12.14
N PHE A 9 -6.87 7.00 11.57
CA PHE A 9 -5.78 6.38 12.32
C PHE A 9 -4.46 6.99 11.87
N ILE A 10 -3.74 7.63 12.81
CA ILE A 10 -2.52 8.39 12.53
C ILE A 10 -1.32 7.60 13.07
N CYS A 11 -0.36 7.32 12.23
CA CYS A 11 0.84 6.56 12.59
C CYS A 11 1.99 7.51 12.92
N HIS A 12 2.67 7.27 14.04
CA HIS A 12 3.94 7.95 14.34
C HIS A 12 5.08 7.44 13.45
N CYS A 13 5.02 6.17 13.02
CA CYS A 13 6.12 5.49 12.32
C CYS A 13 7.45 5.67 13.08
N GLY A 14 7.40 5.53 14.42
CA GLY A 14 8.50 5.89 15.30
C GLY A 14 8.92 7.36 15.11
N SER A 15 10.20 7.60 14.97
CA SER A 15 10.76 8.95 14.72
C SER A 15 10.57 9.47 13.30
N ASN A 16 10.22 8.60 12.33
CA ASN A 16 10.13 9.00 10.92
C ASN A 16 9.01 10.02 10.65
N ILE A 17 7.89 9.90 11.36
CA ILE A 17 6.79 10.87 11.28
C ILE A 17 6.73 11.63 12.58
N GLY A 18 6.62 10.92 13.73
CA GLY A 18 6.46 11.54 15.04
C GLY A 18 7.64 12.37 15.53
N GLY A 19 8.83 12.18 14.95
CA GLY A 19 10.00 13.03 15.23
C GLY A 19 9.97 14.40 14.52
N VAL A 20 9.06 14.59 13.56
CA VAL A 20 8.98 15.81 12.74
C VAL A 20 7.58 16.44 12.82
N VAL A 21 6.53 15.63 12.67
CA VAL A 21 5.13 16.06 12.69
C VAL A 21 4.61 16.04 14.13
N ASN A 22 3.98 17.11 14.55
CA ASN A 22 3.27 17.15 15.83
C ASN A 22 1.97 16.34 15.71
N ILE A 23 2.06 15.05 16.05
CA ILE A 23 0.95 14.09 15.92
C ILE A 23 -0.26 14.52 16.73
N LYS A 24 -0.06 15.09 17.94
CA LYS A 24 -1.18 15.56 18.75
C LYS A 24 -1.98 16.66 18.06
N LYS A 25 -1.31 17.64 17.45
CA LYS A 25 -2.00 18.69 16.66
C LYS A 25 -2.77 18.10 15.47
N VAL A 26 -2.20 17.11 14.79
CA VAL A 26 -2.85 16.43 13.66
C VAL A 26 -4.06 15.62 14.13
N LEU A 27 -3.98 14.95 15.28
CA LEU A 27 -5.09 14.21 15.88
C LEU A 27 -6.23 15.17 16.31
N ASP A 28 -5.88 16.23 17.04
CA ASP A 28 -6.87 17.23 17.47
C ASP A 28 -7.58 17.83 16.24
N TYR A 29 -6.84 18.11 15.17
CA TYR A 29 -7.42 18.59 13.91
C TYR A 29 -8.30 17.54 13.23
N ALA A 30 -7.88 16.26 13.19
CA ALA A 30 -8.66 15.18 12.60
C ALA A 30 -10.06 15.08 13.20
N GLN A 31 -10.18 15.26 14.52
CA GLN A 31 -11.44 15.22 15.24
C GLN A 31 -12.40 16.37 14.88
N THR A 32 -11.88 17.48 14.32
CA THR A 32 -12.70 18.62 13.86
C THR A 32 -13.21 18.43 12.42
N LEU A 33 -12.69 17.46 11.68
CA LEU A 33 -13.06 17.29 10.28
C LEU A 33 -14.47 16.73 10.11
N PRO A 34 -15.23 17.22 9.12
CA PRO A 34 -16.57 16.70 8.87
C PRO A 34 -16.56 15.18 8.61
N LEU A 35 -17.58 14.49 9.10
CA LEU A 35 -17.81 13.06 8.94
C LEU A 35 -16.81 12.16 9.68
N VAL A 36 -15.78 12.71 10.32
CA VAL A 36 -14.90 11.94 11.21
C VAL A 36 -15.67 11.68 12.51
N LYS A 37 -15.91 10.40 12.78
CA LYS A 37 -16.60 9.94 13.97
C LYS A 37 -15.64 9.47 15.05
N TYR A 38 -14.46 9.03 14.64
CA TYR A 38 -13.42 8.56 15.54
C TYR A 38 -12.04 8.90 14.98
N ALA A 39 -11.11 9.27 15.83
CA ALA A 39 -9.70 9.45 15.46
C ALA A 39 -8.79 9.02 16.62
N GLU A 40 -7.73 8.31 16.29
CA GLU A 40 -6.67 7.92 17.23
C GLU A 40 -5.30 7.98 16.56
N ASP A 41 -4.26 7.99 17.36
CA ASP A 41 -2.88 7.83 16.91
C ASP A 41 -2.26 6.56 17.50
N ASN A 42 -1.33 5.97 16.76
CA ASN A 42 -0.62 4.77 17.16
C ASN A 42 0.88 4.93 16.87
N LEU A 43 1.72 4.40 17.74
CA LEU A 43 3.17 4.40 17.51
C LEU A 43 3.52 3.69 16.20
N TYR A 44 2.86 2.55 15.94
CA TYR A 44 2.95 1.76 14.71
C TYR A 44 1.57 1.21 14.35
N THR A 45 0.83 1.92 13.52
CA THR A 45 -0.52 1.49 13.08
C THR A 45 -0.48 0.16 12.31
N CYS A 46 0.64 -0.17 11.66
CA CYS A 46 0.84 -1.43 10.93
C CYS A 46 1.22 -2.62 11.82
N SER A 47 1.37 -2.43 13.15
CA SER A 47 1.58 -3.54 14.09
C SER A 47 0.29 -4.32 14.34
N ASP A 48 0.41 -5.54 14.88
CA ASP A 48 -0.76 -6.35 15.25
C ASP A 48 -1.70 -5.62 16.21
N ALA A 49 -1.15 -4.85 17.16
CA ALA A 49 -1.93 -4.02 18.07
C ALA A 49 -2.70 -2.91 17.32
N GLY A 50 -2.03 -2.21 16.40
CA GLY A 50 -2.67 -1.17 15.59
C GLY A 50 -3.75 -1.73 14.66
N LEU A 51 -3.50 -2.87 14.02
CA LEU A 51 -4.49 -3.54 13.17
C LEU A 51 -5.68 -4.06 13.98
N SER A 52 -5.44 -4.53 15.20
CA SER A 52 -6.52 -4.96 16.12
C SER A 52 -7.35 -3.78 16.57
N SER A 53 -6.71 -2.63 16.90
CA SER A 53 -7.42 -1.39 17.20
C SER A 53 -8.34 -0.96 16.04
N ILE A 54 -7.83 -0.92 14.80
CA ILE A 54 -8.66 -0.58 13.63
C ILE A 54 -9.91 -1.46 13.55
N LYS A 55 -9.75 -2.78 13.67
CA LYS A 55 -10.87 -3.73 13.60
C LYS A 55 -11.90 -3.49 14.70
N GLU A 56 -11.41 -3.29 15.92
CA GLU A 56 -12.27 -3.03 17.08
C GLU A 56 -13.03 -1.71 16.94
N LYS A 57 -12.35 -0.63 16.51
CA LYS A 57 -12.98 0.69 16.36
C LYS A 57 -13.96 0.76 15.21
N ILE A 58 -13.77 -0.01 14.15
CA ILE A 58 -14.78 -0.15 13.09
C ILE A 58 -16.12 -0.61 13.69
N ALA A 59 -16.10 -1.66 14.51
CA ALA A 59 -17.31 -2.18 15.14
C ALA A 59 -17.87 -1.25 16.23
N GLN A 60 -17.00 -0.75 17.13
CA GLN A 60 -17.41 0.09 18.27
C GLN A 60 -18.06 1.41 17.85
N HIS A 61 -17.60 2.01 16.78
CA HIS A 61 -18.05 3.32 16.32
C HIS A 61 -18.89 3.28 15.05
N ASP A 62 -19.29 2.08 14.59
CA ASP A 62 -20.05 1.92 13.35
C ASP A 62 -19.41 2.66 12.18
N LEU A 63 -18.08 2.48 12.03
CA LEU A 63 -17.31 3.13 10.96
C LEU A 63 -17.59 2.43 9.64
N ASN A 64 -17.83 3.22 8.60
CA ASN A 64 -18.03 2.69 7.25
C ASN A 64 -17.03 3.25 6.24
N ARG A 65 -16.04 4.01 6.71
CA ARG A 65 -14.85 4.45 5.98
C ARG A 65 -13.68 4.47 6.93
N VAL A 66 -12.51 4.11 6.45
CA VAL A 66 -11.26 4.16 7.22
C VAL A 66 -10.22 4.97 6.47
N VAL A 67 -9.58 5.89 7.17
CA VAL A 67 -8.43 6.67 6.69
C VAL A 67 -7.24 6.35 7.58
N VAL A 68 -6.14 5.90 6.98
CA VAL A 68 -4.86 5.71 7.68
C VAL A 68 -3.86 6.73 7.17
N ALA A 69 -3.43 7.64 8.05
CA ALA A 69 -2.36 8.59 7.77
C ALA A 69 -1.03 8.02 8.28
N SER A 70 -0.17 7.56 7.38
CA SER A 70 1.03 6.78 7.73
C SER A 70 2.14 6.96 6.69
N CYS A 71 2.96 5.92 6.52
CA CYS A 71 4.04 5.83 5.54
C CYS A 71 3.51 5.70 4.08
N THR A 72 4.26 5.00 3.22
CA THR A 72 3.84 4.79 1.84
C THR A 72 2.79 3.69 1.69
N PRO A 73 1.75 3.88 0.86
CA PRO A 73 0.79 2.83 0.52
C PRO A 73 1.46 1.60 -0.11
N ARG A 74 2.59 1.78 -0.81
CA ARG A 74 3.33 0.68 -1.46
C ARG A 74 3.76 -0.43 -0.50
N THR A 75 3.89 -0.13 0.79
CA THR A 75 4.36 -1.10 1.78
C THR A 75 3.19 -1.79 2.51
N HIS A 76 2.19 -1.04 2.94
CA HIS A 76 1.21 -1.55 3.90
C HIS A 76 -0.27 -1.36 3.50
N GLU A 77 -0.57 -0.84 2.31
CA GLU A 77 -1.95 -0.62 1.91
C GLU A 77 -2.78 -1.91 1.94
N GLU A 78 -2.24 -2.99 1.40
CA GLU A 78 -2.92 -4.29 1.37
C GLU A 78 -3.14 -4.85 2.77
N LEU A 79 -2.22 -4.61 3.69
CA LEU A 79 -2.33 -5.03 5.09
C LEU A 79 -3.54 -4.36 5.77
N PHE A 80 -3.70 -3.05 5.59
CA PHE A 80 -4.83 -2.30 6.14
C PHE A 80 -6.16 -2.66 5.47
N ARG A 81 -6.15 -2.87 4.14
CA ARG A 81 -7.36 -3.33 3.42
C ARG A 81 -7.86 -4.66 3.96
N ARG A 82 -6.95 -5.62 4.22
CA ARG A 82 -7.29 -6.90 4.84
C ARG A 82 -7.82 -6.75 6.26
N ALA A 83 -7.27 -5.83 7.05
CA ALA A 83 -7.78 -5.55 8.39
C ALA A 83 -9.21 -4.99 8.34
N CYS A 84 -9.51 -4.11 7.39
CA CYS A 84 -10.86 -3.60 7.15
C CYS A 84 -11.83 -4.73 6.73
N GLU A 85 -11.43 -5.59 5.81
CA GLU A 85 -12.22 -6.75 5.38
C GLU A 85 -12.52 -7.71 6.55
N ALA A 86 -11.50 -7.99 7.36
CA ALA A 86 -11.67 -8.84 8.54
C ALA A 86 -12.65 -8.26 9.58
N ALA A 87 -12.87 -6.94 9.56
CA ALA A 87 -13.87 -6.25 10.37
C ALA A 87 -15.23 -6.09 9.67
N GLY A 88 -15.42 -6.71 8.48
CA GLY A 88 -16.66 -6.62 7.71
C GLY A 88 -16.82 -5.36 6.85
N LEU A 89 -15.81 -4.53 6.75
CA LEU A 89 -15.82 -3.34 5.89
C LEU A 89 -15.35 -3.71 4.48
N ASN A 90 -16.04 -3.18 3.44
CA ASN A 90 -15.58 -3.35 2.07
C ASN A 90 -14.17 -2.74 1.91
N ARG A 91 -13.21 -3.51 1.39
CA ARG A 91 -11.79 -3.14 1.27
C ARG A 91 -11.52 -1.86 0.47
N TYR A 92 -12.45 -1.43 -0.37
CA TYR A 92 -12.35 -0.22 -1.18
C TYR A 92 -12.89 1.02 -0.48
N LEU A 93 -13.45 0.88 0.73
CA LEU A 93 -13.86 1.97 1.60
C LEU A 93 -12.73 2.41 2.54
N PHE A 94 -11.51 2.24 2.08
CA PHE A 94 -10.26 2.55 2.76
C PHE A 94 -9.44 3.57 1.97
N GLU A 95 -8.90 4.58 2.65
CA GLU A 95 -8.00 5.59 2.09
C GLU A 95 -6.68 5.62 2.83
N PHE A 96 -5.59 5.64 2.10
CA PHE A 96 -4.24 5.75 2.64
C PHE A 96 -3.66 7.14 2.39
N VAL A 97 -3.27 7.85 3.42
CA VAL A 97 -2.66 9.18 3.36
C VAL A 97 -1.18 9.09 3.70
N ASN A 98 -0.31 9.35 2.73
CA ASN A 98 1.13 9.33 2.95
C ASN A 98 1.61 10.64 3.60
N ILE A 99 1.90 10.57 4.92
CA ILE A 99 2.45 11.68 5.70
C ILE A 99 3.94 11.48 6.06
N ARG A 100 4.60 10.50 5.47
CA ARG A 100 6.04 10.28 5.60
C ARG A 100 6.78 10.82 4.38
N GLU A 101 6.75 10.12 3.25
CA GLU A 101 7.47 10.51 2.03
C GLU A 101 6.96 11.82 1.44
N HIS A 102 5.66 12.08 1.53
CA HIS A 102 5.04 13.29 1.02
C HIS A 102 5.03 14.45 2.03
N CYS A 103 5.50 14.24 3.25
CA CYS A 103 5.41 15.24 4.32
C CYS A 103 6.65 15.26 5.21
N SER A 104 6.78 14.37 6.21
CA SER A 104 7.81 14.46 7.24
C SER A 104 9.23 14.39 6.68
N TRP A 105 9.50 13.58 5.67
CA TRP A 105 10.82 13.48 5.07
C TRP A 105 11.21 14.70 4.23
N ILE A 106 10.25 15.31 3.53
CA ILE A 106 10.48 16.51 2.72
C ILE A 106 10.68 17.74 3.60
N HIS A 107 9.99 17.78 4.73
CA HIS A 107 9.96 18.93 5.64
C HIS A 107 10.68 18.66 6.98
N MET A 108 11.63 17.71 7.02
CA MET A 108 12.25 17.28 8.29
C MET A 108 12.94 18.41 9.06
N ASN A 109 13.39 19.45 8.36
CA ASN A 109 14.06 20.62 8.96
C ASN A 109 13.07 21.77 9.30
N VAL A 110 11.76 21.60 9.04
CA VAL A 110 10.74 22.62 9.24
C VAL A 110 9.48 21.98 9.84
N PRO A 111 9.52 21.57 11.14
CA PRO A 111 8.45 20.78 11.77
C PRO A 111 7.05 21.41 11.74
N ASP A 112 6.97 22.74 11.86
CA ASP A 112 5.67 23.43 11.80
C ASP A 112 5.05 23.35 10.39
N ALA A 113 5.86 23.50 9.34
CA ALA A 113 5.40 23.31 7.97
C ALA A 113 5.03 21.85 7.70
N ALA A 114 5.79 20.87 8.24
CA ALA A 114 5.46 19.48 8.18
C ALA A 114 4.11 19.17 8.83
N THR A 115 3.87 19.73 10.02
CA THR A 115 2.59 19.54 10.73
C THR A 115 1.42 20.14 9.96
N GLY A 116 1.56 21.37 9.45
CA GLY A 116 0.55 21.98 8.58
C GLY A 116 0.27 21.18 7.31
N LYS A 117 1.32 20.66 6.67
CA LYS A 117 1.20 19.79 5.49
C LYS A 117 0.51 18.47 5.80
N ALA A 118 0.82 17.85 6.94
CA ALA A 118 0.16 16.61 7.38
C ALA A 118 -1.35 16.82 7.59
N MET A 119 -1.73 17.91 8.21
CA MET A 119 -3.15 18.30 8.41
C MET A 119 -3.86 18.49 7.07
N GLU A 120 -3.25 19.17 6.11
CA GLU A 120 -3.82 19.35 4.77
C GLU A 120 -3.97 18.03 3.99
N LEU A 121 -2.94 17.20 3.99
CA LEU A 121 -3.00 15.86 3.37
C LEU A 121 -4.11 15.01 3.99
N LEU A 122 -4.22 15.04 5.32
CA LEU A 122 -5.28 14.32 6.03
C LEU A 122 -6.68 14.85 5.66
N ARG A 123 -6.86 16.16 5.60
CA ARG A 123 -8.12 16.79 5.17
C ARG A 123 -8.54 16.34 3.79
N LEU A 124 -7.59 16.28 2.84
CA LEU A 124 -7.83 15.78 1.49
C LEU A 124 -8.18 14.29 1.49
N GLY A 125 -7.49 13.47 2.29
CA GLY A 125 -7.78 12.05 2.45
C GLY A 125 -9.18 11.80 3.03
N VAL A 126 -9.56 12.52 4.07
CA VAL A 126 -10.90 12.44 4.66
C VAL A 126 -11.98 12.86 3.64
N LYS A 127 -11.73 13.93 2.90
CA LYS A 127 -12.65 14.37 1.84
C LYS A 127 -12.79 13.33 0.74
N LYS A 128 -11.68 12.71 0.30
CA LYS A 128 -11.71 11.62 -0.67
C LYS A 128 -12.46 10.40 -0.11
N ALA A 129 -12.17 10.00 1.12
CA ALA A 129 -12.83 8.88 1.78
C ALA A 129 -14.35 9.02 1.84
N ALA A 130 -14.86 10.25 2.03
CA ALA A 130 -16.29 10.54 2.04
C ALA A 130 -17.00 10.17 0.71
N HIS A 131 -16.27 10.18 -0.40
CA HIS A 131 -16.79 9.88 -1.74
C HIS A 131 -16.48 8.45 -2.22
N LEU A 132 -15.79 7.62 -1.44
CA LEU A 132 -15.56 6.23 -1.80
C LEU A 132 -16.88 5.47 -1.86
N VAL A 133 -16.97 4.60 -2.85
CA VAL A 133 -18.09 3.66 -3.03
C VAL A 133 -17.58 2.23 -2.88
N PRO A 134 -18.39 1.30 -2.35
CA PRO A 134 -18.00 -0.10 -2.29
C PRO A 134 -17.87 -0.64 -3.71
N LEU A 135 -16.81 -1.39 -3.95
CA LEU A 135 -16.58 -2.07 -5.21
C LEU A 135 -16.63 -3.59 -4.99
N GLU A 136 -16.99 -4.32 -6.02
CA GLU A 136 -16.93 -5.77 -6.04
C GLU A 136 -15.61 -6.25 -6.62
N THR A 137 -15.08 -7.33 -6.05
CA THR A 137 -13.87 -7.97 -6.59
C THR A 137 -14.27 -8.85 -7.75
N ALA A 138 -13.81 -8.52 -8.95
CA ALA A 138 -13.98 -9.37 -10.11
C ALA A 138 -13.00 -10.55 -10.06
N THR A 139 -13.50 -11.75 -10.32
CA THR A 139 -12.67 -12.95 -10.47
C THR A 139 -12.67 -13.38 -11.93
N ALA A 140 -11.50 -13.69 -12.45
CA ALA A 140 -11.33 -14.23 -13.80
C ALA A 140 -10.68 -15.62 -13.73
N LYS A 141 -11.16 -16.55 -14.56
CA LYS A 141 -10.48 -17.84 -14.74
C LYS A 141 -9.18 -17.63 -15.51
N VAL A 142 -8.07 -17.98 -14.92
CA VAL A 142 -6.76 -17.89 -15.54
C VAL A 142 -6.27 -19.31 -15.88
N LYS A 143 -5.74 -19.49 -17.10
CA LYS A 143 -4.97 -20.70 -17.43
C LYS A 143 -3.60 -20.58 -16.79
N PRO A 144 -3.10 -21.58 -16.06
CA PRO A 144 -1.79 -21.56 -15.44
C PRO A 144 -0.69 -21.78 -16.49
N ALA A 145 -0.60 -20.89 -17.47
CA ALA A 145 0.38 -20.90 -18.54
C ALA A 145 1.04 -19.54 -18.66
N VAL A 146 2.32 -19.54 -19.02
CA VAL A 146 3.14 -18.33 -19.11
C VAL A 146 3.66 -18.16 -20.52
N LEU A 147 3.51 -16.98 -21.09
CA LEU A 147 4.15 -16.56 -22.33
C LEU A 147 5.40 -15.74 -22.01
N ILE A 148 6.55 -16.17 -22.52
CA ILE A 148 7.81 -15.44 -22.41
C ILE A 148 8.23 -15.02 -23.82
N ILE A 149 8.49 -13.74 -24.00
CA ILE A 149 8.91 -13.16 -25.27
C ILE A 149 10.40 -12.82 -25.19
N GLY A 150 11.18 -13.49 -26.02
CA GLY A 150 12.64 -13.38 -26.08
C GLY A 150 13.36 -14.53 -25.37
N ALA A 151 14.15 -15.32 -26.12
CA ALA A 151 14.96 -16.42 -25.62
C ALA A 151 16.43 -16.01 -25.35
N GLY A 152 16.64 -14.81 -24.83
CA GLY A 152 17.90 -14.42 -24.24
C GLY A 152 18.10 -15.05 -22.85
N VAL A 153 19.19 -14.73 -22.16
CA VAL A 153 19.52 -15.30 -20.83
C VAL A 153 18.37 -15.13 -19.85
N ALA A 154 17.77 -13.95 -19.76
CA ALA A 154 16.67 -13.67 -18.85
C ALA A 154 15.43 -14.54 -19.19
N GLY A 155 15.03 -14.60 -20.47
CA GLY A 155 13.86 -15.37 -20.90
C GLY A 155 14.06 -16.86 -20.70
N MET A 156 15.23 -17.40 -21.04
CA MET A 156 15.54 -18.81 -20.81
C MET A 156 15.57 -19.17 -19.32
N THR A 157 16.14 -18.30 -18.47
CA THR A 157 16.17 -18.51 -17.02
C THR A 157 14.76 -18.46 -16.44
N ALA A 158 13.93 -17.53 -16.86
CA ALA A 158 12.54 -17.46 -16.44
C ALA A 158 11.75 -18.71 -16.88
N ALA A 159 11.95 -19.15 -18.14
CA ALA A 159 11.28 -20.34 -18.67
C ALA A 159 11.63 -21.59 -17.86
N LEU A 160 12.90 -21.80 -17.57
CA LEU A 160 13.37 -22.95 -16.79
C LEU A 160 12.82 -22.92 -15.35
N ASN A 161 12.85 -21.76 -14.69
CA ASN A 161 12.36 -21.64 -13.31
C ASN A 161 10.85 -21.85 -13.21
N LEU A 162 10.08 -21.31 -14.13
CA LEU A 162 8.63 -21.49 -14.16
C LEU A 162 8.24 -22.91 -14.55
N GLY A 163 8.94 -23.50 -15.52
CA GLY A 163 8.75 -24.92 -15.89
C GLY A 163 9.05 -25.87 -14.72
N ARG A 164 10.09 -25.62 -13.93
CA ARG A 164 10.38 -26.39 -12.70
C ARG A 164 9.31 -26.28 -11.64
N GLN A 165 8.57 -25.18 -11.61
CA GLN A 165 7.41 -24.97 -10.73
C GLN A 165 6.11 -25.59 -11.28
N GLY A 166 6.16 -26.25 -12.45
CA GLY A 166 5.02 -26.93 -13.05
C GLY A 166 4.13 -26.09 -13.93
N PHE A 167 4.51 -24.84 -14.24
CA PHE A 167 3.75 -24.02 -15.18
C PHE A 167 4.02 -24.46 -16.63
N GLN A 168 2.96 -24.42 -17.46
CA GLN A 168 3.14 -24.53 -18.90
C GLN A 168 3.78 -23.24 -19.42
N VAL A 169 4.96 -23.36 -20.07
CA VAL A 169 5.70 -22.22 -20.56
C VAL A 169 5.74 -22.23 -22.09
N HIS A 170 5.36 -21.10 -22.68
CA HIS A 170 5.50 -20.80 -24.09
C HIS A 170 6.61 -19.76 -24.26
N LEU A 171 7.75 -20.16 -24.83
CA LEU A 171 8.87 -19.28 -25.12
C LEU A 171 8.88 -18.92 -26.60
N VAL A 172 8.80 -17.63 -26.90
CA VAL A 172 8.80 -17.10 -28.28
C VAL A 172 10.08 -16.31 -28.50
N GLU A 173 10.78 -16.62 -29.60
CA GLU A 173 11.99 -15.92 -30.04
C GLU A 173 11.81 -15.47 -31.50
N LYS A 174 12.27 -14.26 -31.80
CA LYS A 174 12.22 -13.70 -33.16
C LYS A 174 13.33 -14.24 -34.08
N GLU A 175 14.45 -14.63 -33.48
CA GLU A 175 15.60 -15.18 -34.18
C GLU A 175 15.51 -16.71 -34.32
N ASN A 176 16.25 -17.29 -35.26
CA ASN A 176 16.26 -18.73 -35.50
C ASN A 176 16.95 -19.55 -34.38
N LYS A 177 17.63 -18.89 -33.44
CA LYS A 177 18.37 -19.52 -32.35
C LYS A 177 18.16 -18.76 -31.03
N PRO A 178 18.00 -19.49 -29.91
CA PRO A 178 17.99 -18.87 -28.59
C PRO A 178 19.40 -18.40 -28.20
N GLY A 179 19.48 -17.54 -27.15
CA GLY A 179 20.72 -17.06 -26.58
C GLY A 179 20.87 -15.54 -26.57
N GLY A 180 20.18 -14.85 -27.48
CA GLY A 180 20.21 -13.38 -27.57
C GLY A 180 21.63 -12.84 -27.67
N ILE A 181 21.92 -11.71 -27.03
CA ILE A 181 23.25 -11.07 -27.05
C ILE A 181 24.33 -12.01 -26.49
N ALA A 182 24.01 -12.82 -25.47
CA ALA A 182 24.99 -13.69 -24.83
C ALA A 182 25.55 -14.75 -25.78
N ALA A 183 24.79 -15.19 -26.78
CA ALA A 183 25.25 -16.14 -27.78
C ALA A 183 26.39 -15.60 -28.68
N GLY A 184 26.50 -14.27 -28.79
CA GLY A 184 27.57 -13.60 -29.56
C GLY A 184 28.81 -13.20 -28.74
N LEU A 185 28.80 -13.43 -27.42
CA LEU A 185 29.91 -13.05 -26.55
C LEU A 185 30.99 -14.14 -26.55
N TRP A 186 32.23 -13.73 -26.84
CA TRP A 186 33.40 -14.60 -26.82
C TRP A 186 33.67 -15.20 -25.43
N LYS A 187 33.46 -14.39 -24.38
CA LYS A 187 33.72 -14.79 -22.99
C LYS A 187 32.75 -14.11 -22.05
N LEU A 188 32.14 -14.90 -21.20
CA LEU A 188 31.38 -14.39 -20.06
C LEU A 188 32.30 -14.25 -18.84
N ILE A 189 32.00 -13.33 -17.94
CA ILE A 189 32.68 -13.27 -16.64
C ILE A 189 32.47 -14.63 -15.96
N PRO A 190 33.54 -15.36 -15.59
CA PRO A 190 33.36 -16.61 -14.89
C PRO A 190 32.65 -16.35 -13.56
N GLY A 191 31.45 -16.85 -13.45
CA GLY A 191 30.82 -16.99 -12.14
C GLY A 191 31.54 -18.11 -11.37
N ASP A 192 31.60 -17.98 -10.06
CA ASP A 192 32.06 -19.07 -9.21
C ASP A 192 31.22 -20.33 -9.54
N ARG A 193 31.95 -21.45 -9.72
CA ARG A 193 31.37 -22.75 -10.05
C ARG A 193 30.63 -23.34 -8.87
#